data_4cf6b8f8ab288922c82841f9ae11e746
#
_entry.id   4cf6b8f8ab288922c82841f9ae11e746
#
_cell.length_a   1.000
_cell.length_b   1.000
_cell.length_c   1.000
_cell.angle_alpha   90.00
_cell.angle_beta   90.00
_cell.angle_gamma   90.00
#
_symmetry.space_group_name_H-M   'P 1'
#
loop_
_entity.id
_entity.type
_entity.pdbx_description
1 polymer ?
#
loop_
_entity_poly.entity_id
_entity_poly.type
_entity_poly.pdbx_seq_one_letter_code
_entity_poly.pdbx_strand_id
1 'polypeptide(L)'
;MEDLTGKIHSIETFGTVDGPGIRYVIFLQGCHLRCKYCHNRDTWDTTVGTPKKVSELVQDIQKYSDYIKFSKGGVTVTGGEPLLQPKFLIALFTELKKLGYHTALDTSGMFPLTPEVKQVLSLTDLVLLDIKHIDDEKCKDLVGFSNKLELEFANYLSENGIKMWIRQVIIPGITDDENDLIRLKEFLQTLKTVEKIELNPYHTLGVYKWEDLG
;
A
#
# COMPACT_ATOMS: atom_id res chain seq x y z
N MET A 1 14.30 -22.06 3.78
CA MET A 1 13.37 -21.44 2.80
C MET A 1 14.18 -20.91 1.64
N GLU A 2 13.66 -21.00 0.43
CA GLU A 2 14.28 -20.40 -0.74
C GLU A 2 14.38 -18.87 -0.54
N ASP A 3 15.55 -18.28 -0.84
CA ASP A 3 15.78 -16.83 -0.70
C ASP A 3 15.14 -16.09 -1.88
N LEU A 4 13.85 -15.81 -1.78
CA LEU A 4 13.04 -15.25 -2.85
C LEU A 4 13.51 -13.83 -3.22
N THR A 5 13.38 -13.53 -4.50
CA THR A 5 13.74 -12.23 -5.07
C THR A 5 12.47 -11.44 -5.44
N GLY A 6 12.40 -10.18 -5.03
CA GLY A 6 11.37 -9.24 -5.44
C GLY A 6 11.93 -8.19 -6.41
N LYS A 7 11.05 -7.63 -7.23
CA LYS A 7 11.34 -6.48 -8.09
C LYS A 7 11.10 -5.19 -7.32
N ILE A 8 12.18 -4.49 -6.98
CA ILE A 8 12.14 -3.25 -6.20
C ILE A 8 12.27 -2.06 -7.14
N HIS A 9 11.44 -1.04 -6.93
CA HIS A 9 11.58 0.27 -7.57
C HIS A 9 12.61 1.11 -6.81
N SER A 10 12.35 1.36 -5.53
CA SER A 10 13.21 2.21 -4.67
C SER A 10 13.03 1.86 -3.19
N ILE A 11 13.87 2.44 -2.36
CA ILE A 11 13.85 2.27 -0.90
C ILE A 11 13.98 3.65 -0.26
N GLU A 12 13.21 3.89 0.80
CA GLU A 12 13.34 5.05 1.69
C GLU A 12 13.55 4.58 3.13
N THR A 13 14.61 5.10 3.79
CA THR A 13 15.05 4.55 5.09
C THR A 13 14.47 5.27 6.31
N PHE A 14 13.89 6.45 6.13
CA PHE A 14 13.33 7.30 7.18
C PHE A 14 11.94 7.84 6.83
N GLY A 15 11.07 7.01 6.24
CA GLY A 15 9.67 7.38 5.97
C GLY A 15 8.93 7.73 7.26
N THR A 16 8.18 8.83 7.24
CA THR A 16 7.41 9.32 8.39
C THR A 16 5.91 9.39 8.13
N VAL A 17 5.49 9.12 6.89
CA VAL A 17 4.09 9.19 6.45
C VAL A 17 3.50 7.84 6.05
N ASP A 18 4.31 6.78 6.09
CA ASP A 18 3.95 5.44 5.59
C ASP A 18 3.62 4.47 6.75
N GLY A 19 2.99 4.97 7.80
CA GLY A 19 2.62 4.23 8.99
C GLY A 19 3.20 4.84 10.28
N PRO A 20 3.03 4.16 11.43
CA PRO A 20 3.48 4.70 12.71
C PRO A 20 5.02 4.70 12.83
N GLY A 21 5.56 5.74 13.48
CA GLY A 21 6.99 5.88 13.75
C GLY A 21 7.84 6.07 12.49
N ILE A 22 9.14 5.81 12.60
CA ILE A 22 10.07 5.83 11.46
C ILE A 22 9.95 4.49 10.72
N ARG A 23 9.77 4.56 9.41
CA ARG A 23 9.58 3.39 8.56
C ARG A 23 10.77 3.18 7.63
N TYR A 24 11.16 1.93 7.47
CA TYR A 24 11.91 1.50 6.28
C TYR A 24 10.88 1.16 5.21
N VAL A 25 10.83 1.96 4.14
CA VAL A 25 9.81 1.85 3.11
C VAL A 25 10.40 1.21 1.86
N ILE A 26 9.78 0.14 1.38
CA ILE A 26 10.16 -0.59 0.18
C ILE A 26 9.09 -0.34 -0.88
N PHE A 27 9.46 0.35 -1.95
CA PHE A 27 8.60 0.56 -3.11
C PHE A 27 8.80 -0.59 -4.10
N LEU A 28 7.78 -1.41 -4.29
CA LEU A 28 7.81 -2.49 -5.28
C LEU A 28 7.50 -1.98 -6.68
N GLN A 29 8.09 -2.64 -7.66
CA GLN A 29 7.84 -2.40 -9.07
C GLN A 29 6.64 -3.21 -9.55
N GLY A 30 5.83 -2.59 -10.42
CA GLY A 30 4.64 -3.17 -11.03
C GLY A 30 3.35 -2.63 -10.44
N CYS A 31 2.44 -2.17 -11.30
CA CYS A 31 1.08 -1.80 -10.94
C CYS A 31 0.14 -2.10 -12.11
N HIS A 32 -1.02 -2.68 -11.81
CA HIS A 32 -2.05 -2.93 -12.82
C HIS A 32 -3.03 -1.75 -12.96
N LEU A 33 -3.12 -0.88 -11.96
CA LEU A 33 -3.98 0.30 -12.00
C LEU A 33 -3.42 1.40 -12.93
N ARG A 34 -4.30 2.28 -13.38
CA ARG A 34 -3.96 3.42 -14.25
C ARG A 34 -4.55 4.72 -13.68
N CYS A 35 -4.25 4.96 -12.40
CA CYS A 35 -4.75 6.14 -11.69
C CYS A 35 -4.32 7.43 -12.40
N LYS A 36 -5.28 8.27 -12.80
CA LYS A 36 -5.03 9.53 -13.51
C LYS A 36 -4.17 10.53 -12.71
N TYR A 37 -4.07 10.34 -11.40
CA TYR A 37 -3.30 11.17 -10.46
C TYR A 37 -2.05 10.48 -9.89
N CYS A 38 -1.60 9.39 -10.49
CA CYS A 38 -0.51 8.58 -9.95
C CYS A 38 0.79 9.38 -9.82
N HIS A 39 1.37 9.44 -8.62
CA HIS A 39 2.69 10.03 -8.39
C HIS A 39 3.86 9.09 -8.69
N ASN A 40 3.56 7.78 -8.79
CA ASN A 40 4.56 6.74 -9.03
C ASN A 40 4.30 6.03 -10.37
N ARG A 41 4.04 6.81 -11.45
CA ARG A 41 3.79 6.25 -12.78
C ARG A 41 4.94 5.38 -13.30
N ASP A 42 6.14 5.67 -12.89
CA ASP A 42 7.36 4.90 -13.15
C ASP A 42 7.35 3.49 -12.54
N THR A 43 6.42 3.20 -11.62
CA THR A 43 6.21 1.85 -11.09
C THR A 43 5.24 0.97 -11.90
N TRP A 44 4.60 1.49 -12.95
CA TRP A 44 3.57 0.73 -13.68
C TRP A 44 4.09 -0.48 -14.43
N ASP A 45 5.31 -0.38 -15.00
CA ASP A 45 5.90 -1.47 -15.79
C ASP A 45 6.26 -2.65 -14.89
N THR A 46 5.65 -3.80 -15.15
CA THR A 46 5.91 -5.04 -14.39
C THR A 46 7.15 -5.80 -14.87
N THR A 47 7.76 -5.39 -15.99
CA THR A 47 8.89 -6.09 -16.59
C THR A 47 10.25 -5.61 -16.06
N VAL A 48 10.31 -4.37 -15.58
CA VAL A 48 11.52 -3.73 -15.03
C VAL A 48 11.58 -3.85 -13.50
N GLY A 49 12.55 -3.19 -12.90
CA GLY A 49 12.79 -3.14 -11.46
C GLY A 49 14.11 -3.82 -11.07
N THR A 50 14.66 -3.39 -9.94
CA THR A 50 15.91 -3.95 -9.41
C THR A 50 15.62 -5.21 -8.62
N PRO A 51 16.14 -6.39 -9.01
CA PRO A 51 15.95 -7.60 -8.23
C PRO A 51 16.70 -7.50 -6.90
N LYS A 52 16.01 -7.76 -5.79
CA LYS A 52 16.58 -7.83 -4.44
C LYS A 52 16.10 -9.09 -3.74
N LYS A 53 17.02 -9.79 -3.10
CA LYS A 53 16.69 -10.95 -2.26
C LYS A 53 16.13 -10.51 -0.93
N VAL A 54 15.30 -11.35 -0.33
CA VAL A 54 14.76 -11.14 1.03
C VAL A 54 15.90 -10.96 2.03
N SER A 55 16.93 -11.82 1.97
CA SER A 55 18.08 -11.74 2.86
C SER A 55 18.84 -10.41 2.78
N GLU A 56 19.02 -9.88 1.57
CA GLU A 56 19.68 -8.58 1.34
C GLU A 56 18.90 -7.43 1.97
N LEU A 57 17.56 -7.43 1.79
CA LEU A 57 16.70 -6.41 2.37
C LEU A 57 16.68 -6.50 3.89
N VAL A 58 16.59 -7.70 4.45
CA VAL A 58 16.62 -7.89 5.90
C VAL A 58 17.93 -7.39 6.51
N GLN A 59 19.07 -7.69 5.89
CA GLN A 59 20.37 -7.18 6.33
C GLN A 59 20.45 -5.64 6.25
N ASP A 60 19.87 -5.03 5.23
CA ASP A 60 19.84 -3.58 5.10
C ASP A 60 18.93 -2.94 6.16
N ILE A 61 17.72 -3.47 6.37
CA ILE A 61 16.78 -3.02 7.38
C ILE A 61 17.41 -3.05 8.79
N GLN A 62 18.18 -4.08 9.10
CA GLN A 62 18.83 -4.23 10.40
C GLN A 62 19.80 -3.08 10.73
N LYS A 63 20.38 -2.40 9.74
CA LYS A 63 21.25 -1.23 9.95
C LYS A 63 20.49 -0.05 10.56
N TYR A 64 19.17 -0.01 10.38
CA TYR A 64 18.28 1.06 10.87
C TYR A 64 17.45 0.63 12.10
N SER A 65 17.73 -0.57 12.65
CA SER A 65 16.92 -1.21 13.69
C SER A 65 16.70 -0.32 14.92
N ASP A 66 17.73 0.39 15.36
CA ASP A 66 17.64 1.23 16.55
C ASP A 66 16.68 2.41 16.35
N TYR A 67 16.74 3.09 15.20
CA TYR A 67 15.83 4.18 14.87
C TYR A 67 14.38 3.69 14.75
N ILE A 68 14.19 2.56 14.07
CA ILE A 68 12.88 1.92 13.89
C ILE A 68 12.28 1.56 15.25
N LYS A 69 13.04 0.88 16.11
CA LYS A 69 12.56 0.44 17.44
C LYS A 69 12.31 1.61 18.37
N PHE A 70 13.22 2.59 18.41
CA PHE A 70 13.07 3.77 19.26
C PHE A 70 11.79 4.55 18.94
N SER A 71 11.48 4.72 17.66
CA SER A 71 10.28 5.43 17.21
C SER A 71 9.00 4.58 17.28
N LYS A 72 9.08 3.30 17.67
CA LYS A 72 7.99 2.31 17.53
C LYS A 72 7.50 2.17 16.07
N GLY A 73 8.42 2.32 15.14
CA GLY A 73 8.19 2.21 13.71
C GLY A 73 8.24 0.77 13.19
N GLY A 74 8.62 0.59 11.93
CA GLY A 74 8.68 -0.75 11.32
C GLY A 74 9.06 -0.70 9.86
N VAL A 75 8.62 -1.70 9.11
CA VAL A 75 8.81 -1.80 7.67
C VAL A 75 7.47 -1.63 6.96
N THR A 76 7.44 -0.81 5.92
CA THR A 76 6.28 -0.66 5.04
C THR A 76 6.66 -1.13 3.64
N VAL A 77 5.79 -1.92 3.04
CA VAL A 77 5.91 -2.27 1.62
C VAL A 77 4.78 -1.59 0.86
N THR A 78 5.16 -0.82 -0.15
CA THR A 78 4.32 0.03 -1.00
C THR A 78 4.83 0.00 -2.45
N GLY A 79 4.63 1.04 -3.24
CA GLY A 79 5.23 1.25 -4.55
C GLY A 79 4.19 1.39 -5.66
N GLY A 80 4.15 0.43 -6.59
CA GLY A 80 3.04 0.21 -7.50
C GLY A 80 1.87 -0.46 -6.77
N GLU A 81 1.66 -1.78 -7.03
CA GLU A 81 0.75 -2.60 -6.24
C GLU A 81 1.52 -3.79 -5.66
N PRO A 82 1.82 -3.77 -4.35
CA PRO A 82 2.63 -4.81 -3.71
C PRO A 82 2.06 -6.22 -3.84
N LEU A 83 0.74 -6.35 -3.89
CA LEU A 83 0.05 -7.63 -3.99
C LEU A 83 0.27 -8.34 -5.34
N LEU A 84 0.93 -7.70 -6.31
CA LEU A 84 1.45 -8.37 -7.51
C LEU A 84 2.62 -9.32 -7.20
N GLN A 85 3.27 -9.19 -6.04
CA GLN A 85 4.40 -10.02 -5.62
C GLN A 85 4.13 -10.76 -4.29
N PRO A 86 3.03 -11.51 -4.14
CA PRO A 86 2.58 -12.01 -2.84
C PRO A 86 3.55 -13.03 -2.23
N LYS A 87 4.18 -13.88 -3.02
CA LYS A 87 5.17 -14.85 -2.52
C LYS A 87 6.40 -14.19 -1.91
N PHE A 88 6.86 -13.11 -2.55
CA PHE A 88 7.95 -12.29 -2.02
C PHE A 88 7.55 -11.60 -0.72
N LEU A 89 6.34 -11.02 -0.65
CA LEU A 89 5.79 -10.41 0.57
C LEU A 89 5.70 -11.40 1.72
N ILE A 90 5.21 -12.61 1.47
CA ILE A 90 5.13 -13.67 2.49
C ILE A 90 6.52 -13.96 3.05
N ALA A 91 7.52 -14.16 2.20
CA ALA A 91 8.88 -14.46 2.64
C ALA A 91 9.49 -13.30 3.44
N LEU A 92 9.37 -12.06 2.93
CA LEU A 92 9.88 -10.87 3.59
C LEU A 92 9.21 -10.65 4.96
N PHE A 93 7.87 -10.63 5.01
CA PHE A 93 7.15 -10.39 6.25
C PHE A 93 7.38 -11.51 7.28
N THR A 94 7.53 -12.75 6.83
CA THR A 94 7.89 -13.87 7.74
C THR A 94 9.22 -13.59 8.43
N GLU A 95 10.27 -13.18 7.70
CA GLU A 95 11.57 -12.88 8.30
C GLU A 95 11.50 -11.63 9.20
N LEU A 96 10.80 -10.59 8.78
CA LEU A 96 10.60 -9.39 9.59
C LEU A 96 9.87 -9.67 10.90
N LYS A 97 8.83 -10.50 10.87
CA LYS A 97 8.09 -10.93 12.09
C LYS A 97 8.97 -11.70 13.05
N LYS A 98 9.85 -12.62 12.56
CA LYS A 98 10.83 -13.34 13.40
C LYS A 98 11.78 -12.39 14.12
N LEU A 99 12.13 -11.27 13.51
CA LEU A 99 13.01 -10.24 14.06
C LEU A 99 12.27 -9.19 14.92
N GLY A 100 10.94 -9.34 15.07
CA GLY A 100 10.10 -8.47 15.90
C GLY A 100 9.80 -7.10 15.26
N TYR A 101 9.93 -6.96 13.93
CA TYR A 101 9.54 -5.73 13.26
C TYR A 101 8.02 -5.67 13.04
N HIS A 102 7.47 -4.46 13.21
CA HIS A 102 6.11 -4.14 12.79
C HIS A 102 6.05 -4.03 11.27
N THR A 103 5.12 -4.75 10.65
CA THR A 103 4.92 -4.83 9.20
C THR A 103 3.71 -4.01 8.78
N ALA A 104 3.85 -3.18 7.75
CA ALA A 104 2.75 -2.48 7.12
C ALA A 104 2.71 -2.76 5.61
N LEU A 105 1.51 -2.90 5.09
CA LEU A 105 1.23 -3.06 3.68
C LEU A 105 0.44 -1.84 3.21
N ASP A 106 0.97 -1.10 2.22
CA ASP A 106 0.29 0.00 1.57
C ASP A 106 -0.20 -0.47 0.20
N THR A 107 -1.50 -0.54 0.01
CA THR A 107 -2.14 -1.17 -1.15
C THR A 107 -3.43 -0.48 -1.54
N SER A 108 -3.79 -0.58 -2.80
CA SER A 108 -5.13 -0.20 -3.28
C SER A 108 -6.24 -1.16 -2.82
N GLY A 109 -5.89 -2.37 -2.39
CA GLY A 109 -6.88 -3.43 -2.14
C GLY A 109 -7.62 -3.92 -3.39
N MET A 110 -7.38 -3.34 -4.57
CA MET A 110 -8.00 -3.77 -5.83
C MET A 110 -7.36 -5.05 -6.36
N PHE A 111 -7.32 -6.06 -5.50
CA PHE A 111 -6.70 -7.35 -5.79
C PHE A 111 -7.56 -8.50 -5.22
N PRO A 112 -7.67 -9.64 -5.92
CA PRO A 112 -8.43 -10.77 -5.42
C PRO A 112 -7.86 -11.33 -4.10
N LEU A 113 -8.73 -11.70 -3.17
CA LEU A 113 -8.36 -12.30 -1.88
C LEU A 113 -7.94 -13.78 -2.05
N THR A 114 -6.87 -14.02 -2.80
CA THR A 114 -6.31 -15.36 -2.99
C THR A 114 -5.73 -15.92 -1.67
N PRO A 115 -5.46 -17.23 -1.58
CA PRO A 115 -4.80 -17.82 -0.41
C PRO A 115 -3.48 -17.13 -0.06
N GLU A 116 -2.67 -16.78 -1.06
CA GLU A 116 -1.40 -16.07 -0.88
C GLU A 116 -1.63 -14.65 -0.33
N VAL A 117 -2.61 -13.90 -0.85
CA VAL A 117 -2.95 -12.57 -0.35
C VAL A 117 -3.41 -12.66 1.12
N LYS A 118 -4.28 -13.60 1.45
CA LYS A 118 -4.70 -13.84 2.83
C LYS A 118 -3.52 -14.20 3.75
N GLN A 119 -2.53 -14.93 3.25
CA GLN A 119 -1.31 -15.22 3.99
C GLN A 119 -0.45 -13.95 4.20
N VAL A 120 -0.31 -13.08 3.19
CA VAL A 120 0.34 -11.77 3.37
C VAL A 120 -0.34 -11.00 4.48
N LEU A 121 -1.68 -10.90 4.43
CA LEU A 121 -2.48 -10.17 5.41
C LEU A 121 -2.34 -10.72 6.83
N SER A 122 -2.21 -12.04 6.99
CA SER A 122 -1.97 -12.66 8.31
C SER A 122 -0.61 -12.31 8.92
N LEU A 123 0.34 -11.83 8.11
CA LEU A 123 1.66 -11.38 8.53
C LEU A 123 1.77 -9.85 8.63
N THR A 124 0.67 -9.13 8.38
CA THR A 124 0.60 -7.67 8.34
C THR A 124 0.00 -7.13 9.63
N ASP A 125 0.70 -6.21 10.29
CA ASP A 125 0.19 -5.55 11.51
C ASP A 125 -0.72 -4.36 11.21
N LEU A 126 -0.50 -3.71 10.06
CA LEU A 126 -1.28 -2.54 9.61
C LEU A 126 -1.40 -2.54 8.09
N VAL A 127 -2.59 -2.32 7.59
CA VAL A 127 -2.81 -2.03 6.16
C VAL A 127 -3.10 -0.55 5.99
N LEU A 128 -2.35 0.11 5.11
CA LEU A 128 -2.65 1.44 4.59
C LEU A 128 -3.47 1.21 3.33
N LEU A 129 -4.78 1.41 3.43
CA LEU A 129 -5.71 1.08 2.34
C LEU A 129 -6.19 2.36 1.67
N ASP A 130 -5.87 2.49 0.39
CA ASP A 130 -6.35 3.58 -0.43
C ASP A 130 -7.77 3.28 -0.96
N ILE A 131 -8.79 4.00 -0.49
CA ILE A 131 -10.10 4.00 -1.15
C ILE A 131 -10.05 5.03 -2.28
N LYS A 132 -10.08 4.54 -3.53
CA LYS A 132 -9.88 5.40 -4.69
C LYS A 132 -11.10 6.25 -5.01
N HIS A 133 -12.29 5.65 -4.97
CA HIS A 133 -13.56 6.36 -5.05
C HIS A 133 -14.71 5.45 -4.58
N ILE A 134 -15.63 5.99 -3.78
CA ILE A 134 -16.78 5.22 -3.27
C ILE A 134 -17.81 4.90 -4.37
N ASP A 135 -17.93 5.73 -5.39
CA ASP A 135 -18.77 5.50 -6.56
C ASP A 135 -18.02 4.64 -7.59
N ASP A 136 -18.64 3.54 -8.03
CA ASP A 136 -18.00 2.54 -8.91
C ASP A 136 -17.67 3.10 -10.30
N GLU A 137 -18.57 3.89 -10.88
CA GLU A 137 -18.36 4.44 -12.23
C GLU A 137 -17.27 5.55 -12.21
N LYS A 138 -17.31 6.42 -11.20
CA LYS A 138 -16.25 7.41 -10.99
C LYS A 138 -14.90 6.74 -10.68
N CYS A 139 -14.91 5.64 -9.94
CA CYS A 139 -13.70 4.85 -9.68
C CYS A 139 -13.12 4.26 -10.98
N LYS A 140 -13.94 3.64 -11.81
CA LYS A 140 -13.52 3.12 -13.11
C LYS A 140 -12.93 4.20 -14.01
N ASP A 141 -13.54 5.39 -14.05
CA ASP A 141 -13.00 6.52 -14.80
C ASP A 141 -11.66 6.99 -14.24
N LEU A 142 -11.51 7.02 -12.91
CA LEU A 142 -10.35 7.57 -12.22
C LEU A 142 -9.12 6.65 -12.25
N VAL A 143 -9.31 5.33 -12.08
CA VAL A 143 -8.20 4.37 -11.90
C VAL A 143 -8.22 3.20 -12.88
N GLY A 144 -9.27 3.10 -13.74
CA GLY A 144 -9.42 2.04 -14.74
C GLY A 144 -10.05 0.75 -14.21
N PHE A 145 -10.47 0.68 -12.93
CA PHE A 145 -11.00 -0.51 -12.29
C PHE A 145 -12.21 -0.21 -11.41
N SER A 146 -13.07 -1.22 -11.24
CA SER A 146 -14.19 -1.18 -10.29
C SER A 146 -13.71 -1.15 -8.85
N ASN A 147 -14.39 -0.40 -7.98
CA ASN A 147 -14.08 -0.35 -6.55
C ASN A 147 -14.54 -1.59 -5.76
N LYS A 148 -15.21 -2.55 -6.40
CA LYS A 148 -15.78 -3.72 -5.71
C LYS A 148 -14.74 -4.51 -4.93
N LEU A 149 -13.56 -4.75 -5.55
CA LEU A 149 -12.48 -5.49 -4.89
C LEU A 149 -11.89 -4.73 -3.69
N GLU A 150 -11.72 -3.40 -3.78
CA GLU A 150 -11.19 -2.62 -2.65
C GLU A 150 -12.17 -2.58 -1.47
N LEU A 151 -13.49 -2.46 -1.75
CA LEU A 151 -14.50 -2.46 -0.71
C LEU A 151 -14.65 -3.87 -0.08
N GLU A 152 -14.58 -4.93 -0.88
CA GLU A 152 -14.51 -6.32 -0.40
C GLU A 152 -13.24 -6.55 0.46
N PHE A 153 -12.11 -6.01 0.03
CA PHE A 153 -10.86 -6.08 0.76
C PHE A 153 -10.94 -5.38 2.12
N ALA A 154 -11.53 -4.16 2.18
CA ALA A 154 -11.77 -3.44 3.42
C ALA A 154 -12.66 -4.23 4.40
N ASN A 155 -13.74 -4.83 3.89
CA ASN A 155 -14.63 -5.68 4.69
C ASN A 155 -13.86 -6.91 5.23
N TYR A 156 -13.06 -7.57 4.40
CA TYR A 156 -12.24 -8.71 4.83
C TYR A 156 -11.27 -8.32 5.95
N LEU A 157 -10.58 -7.19 5.84
CA LEU A 157 -9.70 -6.70 6.90
C LEU A 157 -10.48 -6.50 8.22
N SER A 158 -11.63 -5.85 8.12
CA SER A 158 -12.50 -5.57 9.27
C SER A 158 -13.00 -6.84 9.96
N GLU A 159 -13.44 -7.83 9.18
CA GLU A 159 -13.95 -9.11 9.69
C GLU A 159 -12.87 -9.98 10.34
N ASN A 160 -11.63 -9.87 9.85
CA ASN A 160 -10.49 -10.65 10.36
C ASN A 160 -9.65 -9.90 11.42
N GLY A 161 -10.12 -8.75 11.92
CA GLY A 161 -9.45 -8.02 12.98
C GLY A 161 -8.14 -7.36 12.57
N ILE A 162 -7.90 -7.18 11.25
CA ILE A 162 -6.67 -6.58 10.73
C ILE A 162 -6.83 -5.05 10.77
N LYS A 163 -5.91 -4.38 11.43
CA LYS A 163 -5.91 -2.92 11.56
C LYS A 163 -5.68 -2.24 10.23
N MET A 164 -6.41 -1.14 10.00
CA MET A 164 -6.25 -0.38 8.78
C MET A 164 -6.27 1.13 9.04
N TRP A 165 -5.45 1.84 8.26
CA TRP A 165 -5.59 3.27 8.03
C TRP A 165 -6.18 3.45 6.64
N ILE A 166 -7.28 4.19 6.56
CA ILE A 166 -7.91 4.50 5.27
C ILE A 166 -7.28 5.76 4.72
N ARG A 167 -6.91 5.72 3.46
CA ARG A 167 -6.38 6.85 2.71
C ARG A 167 -7.28 7.18 1.54
N GLN A 168 -7.45 8.46 1.26
CA GLN A 168 -8.07 8.95 0.04
C GLN A 168 -7.37 10.21 -0.43
N VAL A 169 -7.05 10.28 -1.72
CA VAL A 169 -6.55 11.49 -2.34
C VAL A 169 -7.73 12.39 -2.69
N ILE A 170 -7.71 13.62 -2.18
CA ILE A 170 -8.73 14.64 -2.46
C ILE A 170 -8.29 15.47 -3.65
N ILE A 171 -8.98 15.27 -4.76
CA ILE A 171 -8.75 15.94 -6.04
C ILE A 171 -9.93 16.88 -6.29
N PRO A 172 -9.73 18.21 -6.32
CA PRO A 172 -10.80 19.18 -6.54
C PRO A 172 -11.62 18.88 -7.81
N GLY A 173 -12.93 18.82 -7.65
CA GLY A 173 -13.88 18.53 -8.73
C GLY A 173 -13.97 17.04 -9.13
N ILE A 174 -13.25 16.14 -8.46
CA ILE A 174 -13.25 14.70 -8.79
C ILE A 174 -13.61 13.84 -7.57
N THR A 175 -12.87 13.96 -6.46
CA THR A 175 -13.06 13.13 -5.26
C THR A 175 -13.54 13.93 -4.05
N ASP A 176 -13.88 15.19 -4.21
CA ASP A 176 -14.35 16.12 -3.17
C ASP A 176 -15.87 16.39 -3.20
N ASP A 177 -16.64 15.61 -3.98
CA ASP A 177 -18.11 15.68 -3.96
C ASP A 177 -18.65 15.31 -2.58
N GLU A 178 -19.49 16.19 -2.02
CA GLU A 178 -19.99 16.03 -0.64
C GLU A 178 -20.83 14.75 -0.47
N ASN A 179 -21.64 14.39 -1.45
CA ASN A 179 -22.47 13.18 -1.38
C ASN A 179 -21.59 11.91 -1.40
N ASP A 180 -20.52 11.91 -2.20
CA ASP A 180 -19.60 10.78 -2.23
C ASP A 180 -18.79 10.68 -0.94
N LEU A 181 -18.38 11.78 -0.34
CA LEU A 181 -17.72 11.80 0.97
C LEU A 181 -18.67 11.32 2.09
N ILE A 182 -19.96 11.66 2.02
CA ILE A 182 -20.98 11.13 2.94
C ILE A 182 -21.10 9.61 2.77
N ARG A 183 -21.25 9.11 1.54
CA ARG A 183 -21.30 7.67 1.23
C ARG A 183 -20.04 6.93 1.70
N LEU A 184 -18.88 7.52 1.50
CA LEU A 184 -17.62 6.98 2.01
C LEU A 184 -17.63 6.89 3.53
N LYS A 185 -18.01 7.97 4.22
CA LYS A 185 -18.15 7.98 5.68
C LYS A 185 -19.09 6.88 6.18
N GLU A 186 -20.27 6.73 5.56
CA GLU A 186 -21.23 5.68 5.89
C GLU A 186 -20.62 4.29 5.73
N PHE A 187 -19.91 4.03 4.63
CA PHE A 187 -19.18 2.77 4.44
C PHE A 187 -18.14 2.55 5.52
N LEU A 188 -17.29 3.54 5.80
CA LEU A 188 -16.23 3.42 6.81
C LEU A 188 -16.77 3.17 8.22
N GLN A 189 -17.96 3.67 8.54
CA GLN A 189 -18.64 3.40 9.84
C GLN A 189 -19.04 1.93 10.00
N THR A 190 -19.14 1.15 8.95
CA THR A 190 -19.41 -0.29 9.01
C THR A 190 -18.18 -1.11 9.38
N LEU A 191 -16.97 -0.55 9.22
CA LEU A 191 -15.70 -1.21 9.44
C LEU A 191 -15.27 -1.08 10.91
N LYS A 192 -14.81 -2.18 11.51
CA LYS A 192 -14.51 -2.27 12.96
C LYS A 192 -13.04 -1.98 13.30
N THR A 193 -12.14 -2.04 12.32
CA THR A 193 -10.68 -2.00 12.55
C THR A 193 -9.99 -0.79 11.93
N VAL A 194 -10.76 0.24 11.57
CA VAL A 194 -10.22 1.52 11.10
C VAL A 194 -9.65 2.28 12.30
N GLU A 195 -8.33 2.50 12.32
CA GLU A 195 -7.64 3.25 13.37
C GLU A 195 -7.44 4.73 12.99
N LYS A 196 -7.37 5.03 11.67
CA LYS A 196 -7.12 6.37 11.17
C LYS A 196 -7.73 6.56 9.79
N ILE A 197 -8.16 7.78 9.50
CA ILE A 197 -8.56 8.21 8.14
C ILE A 197 -7.67 9.39 7.76
N GLU A 198 -7.01 9.30 6.60
CA GLU A 198 -6.14 10.30 6.03
C GLU A 198 -6.71 10.80 4.70
N LEU A 199 -7.09 12.06 4.66
CA LEU A 199 -7.48 12.74 3.43
C LEU A 199 -6.25 13.51 2.91
N ASN A 200 -5.67 13.02 1.82
CA ASN A 200 -4.43 13.56 1.27
C ASN A 200 -4.75 14.55 0.15
N PRO A 201 -4.45 15.85 0.30
CA PRO A 201 -4.63 16.78 -0.80
C PRO A 201 -3.80 16.37 -2.00
N TYR A 202 -4.40 16.40 -3.20
CA TYR A 202 -3.66 16.19 -4.43
C TYR A 202 -2.59 17.29 -4.62
N HIS A 203 -1.42 16.90 -5.05
CA HIS A 203 -0.32 17.81 -5.41
C HIS A 203 0.36 17.34 -6.70
N THR A 204 1.12 18.25 -7.34
CA THR A 204 1.69 18.04 -8.67
C THR A 204 3.13 17.51 -8.67
N LEU A 205 3.68 17.12 -7.52
CA LEU A 205 5.09 16.70 -7.39
C LEU A 205 5.47 15.48 -8.26
N GLY A 206 4.50 14.66 -8.67
CA GLY A 206 4.73 13.50 -9.54
C GLY A 206 4.51 13.78 -11.04
N VAL A 207 4.10 14.99 -11.44
CA VAL A 207 3.71 15.30 -12.83
C VAL A 207 4.88 15.14 -13.80
N TYR A 208 6.09 15.50 -13.41
CA TYR A 208 7.28 15.33 -14.24
C TYR A 208 7.46 13.89 -14.74
N LYS A 209 7.07 12.88 -13.94
CA LYS A 209 7.15 11.47 -14.35
C LYS A 209 6.19 11.14 -15.51
N TRP A 210 5.10 11.91 -15.65
CA TRP A 210 4.18 11.78 -16.78
C TRP A 210 4.74 12.39 -18.04
N GLU A 211 5.45 13.51 -17.91
CA GLU A 211 6.12 14.17 -19.01
C GLU A 211 7.29 13.34 -19.55
N ASP A 212 8.08 12.74 -18.65
CA ASP A 212 9.23 11.89 -18.99
C ASP A 212 8.83 10.56 -19.65
N LEU A 213 7.67 10.01 -19.31
CA LEU A 213 7.21 8.69 -19.76
C LEU A 213 6.20 8.75 -20.91
N GLY A 214 5.73 9.93 -21.32
CA GLY A 214 4.80 10.15 -22.44
C GLY A 214 3.35 9.89 -22.03
#